data_d15430218ebb8f2cbb872994349e9b37
#
_entry.id   d15430218ebb8f2cbb872994349e9b37
#
_cell.length_a   1.000
_cell.length_b   1.000
_cell.length_c   1.000
_cell.angle_alpha   90.00
_cell.angle_beta   90.00
_cell.angle_gamma   90.00
#
_symmetry.space_group_name_H-M   'P 1'
#
loop_
_entity.id
_entity.type
_entity.pdbx_description
1 polymer ?
#
loop_
_entity_poly.entity_id
_entity_poly.type
_entity_poly.pdbx_seq_one_letter_code
_entity_poly.pdbx_strand_id
1 'polypeptide(L)'
;MKVAFLYAGQGTQHPGMGRDLYETYPAFRSVFESAKVDFDLEKVCFEGPDETLNQTQYTQPCMVAFATGVTEVLQEKGVRPSVTAGLSLGEYSALHASGVLDPATAIELVAFRGKAMAEAVQGRPSAMAAIFMLGREELQACCDAASHLGVAEIANLNCPGQIVIGGDALAVEE
;
A
#
# COMPACT_ATOMS: atom_id res chain seq x y z
N MET A 1 13.28 -6.21 -25.08
CA MET A 1 13.85 -6.03 -23.72
C MET A 1 12.86 -6.61 -22.72
N LYS A 2 13.33 -7.33 -21.69
CA LYS A 2 12.45 -7.77 -20.60
C LYS A 2 12.37 -6.66 -19.55
N VAL A 3 11.15 -6.29 -19.15
CA VAL A 3 10.89 -5.21 -18.19
C VAL A 3 10.15 -5.79 -17.00
N ALA A 4 10.54 -5.43 -15.79
CA ALA A 4 9.82 -5.72 -14.57
C ALA A 4 9.17 -4.43 -14.04
N PHE A 5 7.90 -4.49 -13.65
CA PHE A 5 7.26 -3.41 -12.89
C PHE A 5 7.21 -3.79 -11.43
N LEU A 6 7.80 -2.94 -10.58
CA LEU A 6 7.85 -3.14 -9.14
C LEU A 6 7.09 -2.01 -8.46
N TYR A 7 6.15 -2.38 -7.59
CA TYR A 7 5.26 -1.43 -6.93
C TYR A 7 5.55 -1.34 -5.43
N ALA A 8 5.78 -0.11 -4.97
CA ALA A 8 6.03 0.16 -3.56
C ALA A 8 4.78 -0.10 -2.70
N GLY A 9 5.03 -0.37 -1.44
CA GLY A 9 4.01 -0.33 -0.39
C GLY A 9 3.73 1.08 0.11
N GLN A 10 2.90 1.19 1.14
CA GLN A 10 2.60 2.43 1.84
C GLN A 10 3.87 3.03 2.47
N GLY A 11 3.99 4.38 2.48
CA GLY A 11 5.09 5.12 3.12
C GLY A 11 5.84 6.07 2.19
N THR A 12 5.54 6.09 0.89
CA THR A 12 6.19 6.99 -0.10
C THR A 12 5.26 8.08 -0.63
N GLN A 13 4.02 8.15 -0.13
CA GLN A 13 3.04 9.15 -0.52
C GLN A 13 3.43 10.55 -0.05
N HIS A 14 3.08 11.55 -0.83
CA HIS A 14 3.17 12.96 -0.48
C HIS A 14 2.12 13.78 -1.24
N PRO A 15 1.60 14.89 -0.69
CA PRO A 15 0.68 15.75 -1.42
C PRO A 15 1.28 16.24 -2.72
N GLY A 16 0.47 16.25 -3.77
CA GLY A 16 0.88 16.64 -5.12
C GLY A 16 1.44 15.51 -5.98
N MET A 17 1.61 14.28 -5.44
CA MET A 17 2.12 13.17 -6.23
C MET A 17 1.24 12.88 -7.45
N GLY A 18 1.83 13.01 -8.66
CA GLY A 18 1.15 12.73 -9.93
C GLY A 18 0.23 13.82 -10.45
N ARG A 19 0.18 15.01 -9.84
CA ARG A 19 -0.61 16.14 -10.36
C ARG A 19 -0.19 16.52 -11.78
N ASP A 20 1.10 16.58 -12.04
CA ASP A 20 1.68 16.85 -13.35
C ASP A 20 1.29 15.81 -14.40
N LEU A 21 1.22 14.53 -13.99
CA LEU A 21 0.77 13.43 -14.84
C LEU A 21 -0.74 13.52 -15.11
N TYR A 22 -1.53 13.86 -14.10
CA TYR A 22 -2.97 14.06 -14.22
C TYR A 22 -3.30 15.19 -15.20
N GLU A 23 -2.57 16.30 -15.15
CA GLU A 23 -2.74 17.43 -16.06
C GLU A 23 -2.30 17.09 -17.48
N THR A 24 -1.28 16.26 -17.66
CA THR A 24 -0.62 15.99 -18.93
C THR A 24 -1.19 14.79 -19.69
N TYR A 25 -1.55 13.70 -18.98
CA TYR A 25 -1.88 12.41 -19.60
C TYR A 25 -3.35 12.03 -19.37
N PRO A 26 -4.18 11.97 -20.42
CA PRO A 26 -5.58 11.55 -20.29
C PRO A 26 -5.75 10.16 -19.69
N ALA A 27 -4.85 9.20 -19.98
CA ALA A 27 -4.88 7.86 -19.39
C ALA A 27 -4.72 7.89 -17.87
N PHE A 28 -3.79 8.71 -17.35
CA PHE A 28 -3.61 8.89 -15.92
C PHE A 28 -4.84 9.51 -15.27
N ARG A 29 -5.38 10.58 -15.88
CA ARG A 29 -6.58 11.25 -15.42
C ARG A 29 -7.79 10.34 -15.35
N SER A 30 -8.00 9.52 -16.39
CA SER A 30 -9.12 8.59 -16.47
C SER A 30 -9.13 7.57 -15.31
N VAL A 31 -7.96 7.18 -14.80
CA VAL A 31 -7.86 6.31 -13.62
C VAL A 31 -8.46 6.98 -12.38
N PHE A 32 -8.10 8.22 -12.10
CA PHE A 32 -8.65 8.97 -10.97
C PHE A 32 -10.15 9.22 -11.11
N GLU A 33 -10.59 9.65 -12.29
CA GLU A 33 -12.01 9.94 -12.58
C GLU A 33 -12.89 8.67 -12.55
N SER A 34 -12.32 7.48 -12.79
CA SER A 34 -13.05 6.21 -12.74
C SER A 34 -13.20 5.65 -11.33
N ALA A 35 -12.42 6.14 -10.36
CA ALA A 35 -12.41 5.63 -9.00
C ALA A 35 -13.72 5.95 -8.26
N LYS A 36 -14.27 4.92 -7.60
CA LYS A 36 -15.48 5.05 -6.77
C LYS A 36 -15.10 4.89 -5.32
N VAL A 37 -14.76 5.98 -4.68
CA VAL A 37 -14.45 6.08 -3.25
C VAL A 37 -15.35 7.09 -2.57
N ASP A 38 -15.46 7.02 -1.25
CA ASP A 38 -16.36 7.86 -0.45
C ASP A 38 -15.76 9.22 -0.04
N PHE A 39 -14.66 9.62 -0.69
CA PHE A 39 -13.99 10.90 -0.49
C PHE A 39 -13.44 11.46 -1.82
N ASP A 40 -13.03 12.73 -1.80
CA ASP A 40 -12.41 13.40 -2.95
C ASP A 40 -10.95 12.93 -3.11
N LEU A 41 -10.76 11.93 -3.97
CA LEU A 41 -9.47 11.28 -4.21
C LEU A 41 -8.42 12.25 -4.75
N GLU A 42 -8.82 13.10 -5.69
CA GLU A 42 -7.93 14.09 -6.31
C GLU A 42 -7.48 15.11 -5.27
N LYS A 43 -8.41 15.67 -4.51
CA LYS A 43 -8.12 16.64 -3.48
C LYS A 43 -7.16 16.08 -2.42
N VAL A 44 -7.44 14.89 -1.91
CA VAL A 44 -6.58 14.27 -0.89
C VAL A 44 -5.20 13.96 -1.46
N CYS A 45 -5.13 13.43 -2.69
CA CYS A 45 -3.86 13.05 -3.31
C CYS A 45 -3.01 14.27 -3.70
N PHE A 46 -3.64 15.32 -4.25
CA PHE A 46 -2.91 16.45 -4.82
C PHE A 46 -2.76 17.64 -3.87
N GLU A 47 -3.65 17.80 -2.90
CA GLU A 47 -3.65 18.95 -2.00
C GLU A 47 -3.37 18.58 -0.54
N GLY A 48 -3.58 17.31 -0.17
CA GLY A 48 -3.40 16.83 1.19
C GLY A 48 -4.52 17.27 2.14
N PRO A 49 -4.26 17.69 3.37
CA PRO A 49 -2.91 17.82 3.96
C PRO A 49 -2.22 16.48 4.25
N ASP A 50 -0.91 16.52 4.60
CA ASP A 50 -0.12 15.34 4.93
C ASP A 50 -0.79 14.44 5.98
N GLU A 51 -1.35 15.04 7.03
CA GLU A 51 -2.01 14.32 8.11
C GLU A 51 -3.21 13.50 7.62
N THR A 52 -3.92 13.99 6.60
CA THR A 52 -5.03 13.26 5.98
C THR A 52 -4.49 12.17 5.06
N LEU A 53 -3.57 12.52 4.14
CA LEU A 53 -3.01 11.59 3.18
C LEU A 53 -2.27 10.42 3.86
N ASN A 54 -1.69 10.62 5.03
CA ASN A 54 -0.98 9.61 5.81
C ASN A 54 -1.90 8.66 6.61
N GLN A 55 -3.21 8.90 6.63
CA GLN A 55 -4.15 7.93 7.19
C GLN A 55 -4.34 6.78 6.20
N THR A 56 -4.18 5.53 6.66
CA THR A 56 -4.11 4.35 5.78
C THR A 56 -5.33 4.21 4.86
N GLN A 57 -6.51 4.62 5.30
CA GLN A 57 -7.75 4.61 4.53
C GLN A 57 -7.72 5.55 3.31
N TYR A 58 -6.91 6.60 3.35
CA TYR A 58 -6.72 7.56 2.24
C TYR A 58 -5.42 7.26 1.48
N THR A 59 -4.35 6.90 2.19
CA THR A 59 -3.06 6.55 1.59
C THR A 59 -3.23 5.47 0.53
N GLN A 60 -3.93 4.39 0.87
CA GLN A 60 -3.99 3.20 0.02
C GLN A 60 -4.65 3.49 -1.34
N PRO A 61 -5.86 4.07 -1.42
CA PRO A 61 -6.46 4.38 -2.72
C PRO A 61 -5.68 5.45 -3.51
N CYS A 62 -5.11 6.48 -2.85
CA CYS A 62 -4.28 7.48 -3.53
C CYS A 62 -3.04 6.87 -4.17
N MET A 63 -2.32 6.00 -3.46
CA MET A 63 -1.12 5.36 -3.99
C MET A 63 -1.43 4.37 -5.11
N VAL A 64 -2.52 3.60 -5.01
CA VAL A 64 -2.90 2.66 -6.07
C VAL A 64 -3.40 3.44 -7.30
N ALA A 65 -4.16 4.52 -7.14
CA ALA A 65 -4.57 5.38 -8.25
C ALA A 65 -3.34 5.97 -8.98
N PHE A 66 -2.36 6.47 -8.23
CA PHE A 66 -1.10 6.94 -8.80
C PHE A 66 -0.37 5.84 -9.57
N ALA A 67 -0.16 4.68 -8.96
CA ALA A 67 0.63 3.59 -9.53
C ALA A 67 -0.05 2.97 -10.77
N THR A 68 -1.38 2.80 -10.74
CA THR A 68 -2.15 2.30 -11.88
C THR A 68 -2.22 3.34 -12.99
N GLY A 69 -2.36 4.63 -12.66
CA GLY A 69 -2.29 5.73 -13.63
C GLY A 69 -0.96 5.78 -14.37
N VAL A 70 0.17 5.66 -13.66
CA VAL A 70 1.49 5.54 -14.28
C VAL A 70 1.58 4.31 -15.18
N THR A 71 1.01 3.20 -14.76
CA THR A 71 0.99 1.95 -15.53
C THR A 71 0.26 2.14 -16.85
N GLU A 72 -0.92 2.76 -16.84
CA GLU A 72 -1.71 3.04 -18.06
C GLU A 72 -0.92 3.93 -19.03
N VAL A 73 -0.29 4.99 -18.55
CA VAL A 73 0.55 5.87 -19.39
C VAL A 73 1.71 5.10 -20.03
N LEU A 74 2.38 4.24 -19.28
CA LEU A 74 3.49 3.43 -19.80
C LEU A 74 2.99 2.43 -20.85
N GLN A 75 1.86 1.79 -20.62
CA GLN A 75 1.27 0.84 -21.56
C GLN A 75 0.80 1.50 -22.86
N GLU A 76 0.22 2.70 -22.80
CA GLU A 76 -0.08 3.51 -24.00
C GLU A 76 1.17 3.85 -24.82
N LYS A 77 2.30 4.08 -24.13
CA LYS A 77 3.59 4.32 -24.77
C LYS A 77 4.29 3.02 -25.26
N GLY A 78 3.61 1.89 -25.17
CA GLY A 78 4.14 0.60 -25.61
C GLY A 78 5.11 -0.07 -24.64
N VAL A 79 5.27 0.46 -23.42
CA VAL A 79 6.11 -0.16 -22.38
C VAL A 79 5.22 -1.11 -21.55
N ARG A 80 5.43 -2.42 -21.74
CA ARG A 80 4.68 -3.46 -21.05
C ARG A 80 5.60 -4.32 -20.19
N PRO A 81 5.17 -4.73 -19.00
CA PRO A 81 5.98 -5.59 -18.14
C PRO A 81 5.98 -7.03 -18.65
N SER A 82 7.10 -7.72 -18.47
CA SER A 82 7.20 -9.17 -18.61
C SER A 82 6.92 -9.89 -17.28
N VAL A 83 7.06 -9.16 -16.18
CA VAL A 83 6.79 -9.61 -14.82
C VAL A 83 6.39 -8.41 -13.97
N THR A 84 5.50 -8.62 -13.02
CA THR A 84 5.06 -7.59 -12.05
C THR A 84 5.22 -8.13 -10.64
N ALA A 85 5.58 -7.26 -9.70
CA ALA A 85 5.61 -7.57 -8.28
C ALA A 85 5.26 -6.33 -7.47
N GLY A 86 4.71 -6.52 -6.28
CA GLY A 86 4.33 -5.43 -5.39
C GLY A 86 4.55 -5.81 -3.93
N LEU A 87 4.92 -4.83 -3.11
CA LEU A 87 5.05 -5.00 -1.68
C LEU A 87 3.72 -4.63 -1.00
N SER A 88 3.05 -5.60 -0.34
CA SER A 88 1.80 -5.37 0.41
C SER A 88 0.75 -4.60 -0.41
N LEU A 89 0.60 -3.29 -0.22
CA LEU A 89 -0.30 -2.44 -1.02
C LEU A 89 0.02 -2.51 -2.52
N GLY A 90 1.29 -2.55 -2.87
CA GLY A 90 1.75 -2.61 -4.26
C GLY A 90 1.31 -3.86 -5.02
N GLU A 91 0.91 -4.93 -4.32
CA GLU A 91 0.38 -6.15 -4.95
C GLU A 91 -0.88 -5.85 -5.79
N TYR A 92 -1.74 -4.94 -5.35
CA TYR A 92 -2.93 -4.52 -6.11
C TYR A 92 -2.57 -3.82 -7.42
N SER A 93 -1.54 -2.97 -7.40
CA SER A 93 -1.02 -2.35 -8.61
C SER A 93 -0.34 -3.37 -9.54
N ALA A 94 0.33 -4.38 -8.98
CA ALA A 94 0.90 -5.48 -9.75
C ALA A 94 -0.17 -6.37 -10.39
N LEU A 95 -1.28 -6.63 -9.70
CA LEU A 95 -2.44 -7.35 -10.23
C LEU A 95 -3.10 -6.56 -11.37
N HIS A 96 -3.22 -5.23 -11.23
CA HIS A 96 -3.67 -4.40 -12.34
C HIS A 96 -2.72 -4.50 -13.55
N ALA A 97 -1.42 -4.30 -13.36
CA ALA A 97 -0.45 -4.32 -14.44
C ALA A 97 -0.36 -5.67 -15.17
N SER A 98 -0.73 -6.77 -14.49
CA SER A 98 -0.84 -8.11 -15.07
C SER A 98 -2.18 -8.39 -15.76
N GLY A 99 -3.14 -7.46 -15.71
CA GLY A 99 -4.45 -7.57 -16.33
C GLY A 99 -5.48 -8.36 -15.51
N VAL A 100 -5.22 -8.63 -14.23
CA VAL A 100 -6.16 -9.33 -13.33
C VAL A 100 -7.24 -8.39 -12.83
N LEU A 101 -6.89 -7.14 -12.52
CA LEU A 101 -7.81 -6.10 -12.04
C LEU A 101 -7.81 -4.91 -13.00
N ASP A 102 -8.97 -4.31 -13.24
CA ASP A 102 -9.03 -2.97 -13.81
C ASP A 102 -8.68 -1.90 -12.74
N PRO A 103 -8.33 -0.66 -13.14
CA PRO A 103 -7.90 0.37 -12.20
C PRO A 103 -8.95 0.70 -11.14
N ALA A 104 -10.22 0.84 -11.53
CA ALA A 104 -11.30 1.20 -10.62
C ALA A 104 -11.49 0.12 -9.55
N THR A 105 -11.55 -1.15 -9.93
CA THR A 105 -11.64 -2.28 -9.01
C THR A 105 -10.44 -2.33 -8.06
N ALA A 106 -9.22 -2.11 -8.55
CA ALA A 106 -8.03 -2.10 -7.70
C ALA A 106 -8.12 -1.00 -6.63
N ILE A 107 -8.55 0.21 -7.00
CA ILE A 107 -8.71 1.35 -6.09
C ILE A 107 -9.84 1.10 -5.07
N GLU A 108 -10.98 0.57 -5.49
CA GLU A 108 -12.10 0.25 -4.61
C GLU A 108 -11.71 -0.82 -3.56
N LEU A 109 -10.99 -1.86 -3.98
CA LEU A 109 -10.52 -2.91 -3.07
C LEU A 109 -9.56 -2.38 -2.02
N VAL A 110 -8.62 -1.50 -2.39
CA VAL A 110 -7.68 -0.94 -1.40
C VAL A 110 -8.30 0.15 -0.55
N ALA A 111 -9.34 0.84 -1.01
CA ALA A 111 -10.15 1.73 -0.18
C ALA A 111 -10.86 0.94 0.93
N PHE A 112 -11.49 -0.19 0.58
CA PHE A 112 -12.05 -1.12 1.57
C PHE A 112 -10.98 -1.66 2.52
N ARG A 113 -9.83 -2.11 1.99
CA ARG A 113 -8.72 -2.62 2.79
C ARG A 113 -8.20 -1.58 3.79
N GLY A 114 -7.95 -0.35 3.33
CA GLY A 114 -7.45 0.74 4.16
C GLY A 114 -8.41 1.08 5.30
N LYS A 115 -9.71 1.10 5.02
CA LYS A 115 -10.76 1.34 6.01
C LYS A 115 -10.84 0.20 7.04
N ALA A 116 -10.84 -1.05 6.59
CA ALA A 116 -10.84 -2.21 7.47
C ALA A 116 -9.60 -2.26 8.37
N MET A 117 -8.42 -1.92 7.84
CA MET A 117 -7.19 -1.83 8.64
C MET A 117 -7.24 -0.71 9.68
N ALA A 118 -7.80 0.47 9.32
CA ALA A 118 -7.97 1.58 10.26
C ALA A 118 -8.96 1.22 11.38
N GLU A 119 -10.07 0.57 11.04
CA GLU A 119 -11.08 0.12 12.00
C GLU A 119 -10.54 -0.95 12.96
N ALA A 120 -9.71 -1.87 12.46
CA ALA A 120 -9.15 -2.96 13.26
C ALA A 120 -8.27 -2.48 14.43
N VAL A 121 -7.64 -1.32 14.31
CA VAL A 121 -6.77 -0.74 15.35
C VAL A 121 -7.42 0.42 16.11
N GLN A 122 -8.69 0.73 15.80
CA GLN A 122 -9.38 1.86 16.41
C GLN A 122 -9.52 1.69 17.93
N GLY A 123 -9.04 2.69 18.69
CA GLY A 123 -9.11 2.71 20.14
C GLY A 123 -8.10 1.77 20.85
N ARG A 124 -7.19 1.14 20.11
CA ARG A 124 -6.13 0.28 20.66
C ARG A 124 -4.76 0.85 20.27
N PRO A 125 -3.88 1.16 21.24
CA PRO A 125 -2.48 1.45 20.95
C PRO A 125 -1.84 0.25 20.25
N SER A 126 -1.47 0.42 18.99
CA SER A 126 -0.89 -0.63 18.16
C SER A 126 0.44 -0.16 17.56
N ALA A 127 1.31 -1.11 17.27
CA ALA A 127 2.60 -0.86 16.64
C ALA A 127 2.91 -1.93 15.59
N MET A 128 3.83 -1.57 14.69
CA MET A 128 4.47 -2.52 13.77
C MET A 128 5.98 -2.27 13.79
N ALA A 129 6.77 -3.33 13.79
CA ALA A 129 8.21 -3.27 13.78
C ALA A 129 8.79 -4.15 12.67
N ALA A 130 9.72 -3.61 11.89
CA ALA A 130 10.50 -4.38 10.93
C ALA A 130 11.72 -4.97 11.63
N ILE A 131 11.79 -6.29 11.66
CA ILE A 131 12.87 -7.05 12.30
C ILE A 131 13.81 -7.54 11.20
N PHE A 132 15.10 -7.29 11.41
CA PHE A 132 16.13 -7.63 10.44
C PHE A 132 17.02 -8.75 10.98
N MET A 133 17.42 -9.65 10.08
CA MET A 133 18.43 -10.69 10.33
C MET A 133 18.08 -11.73 11.41
N LEU A 134 16.82 -11.79 11.86
CA LEU A 134 16.32 -12.80 12.78
C LEU A 134 15.52 -13.86 12.01
N GLY A 135 15.65 -15.13 12.39
CA GLY A 135 14.90 -16.23 11.82
C GLY A 135 13.43 -16.22 12.23
N ARG A 136 12.56 -16.78 11.38
CA ARG A 136 11.12 -16.82 11.67
C ARG A 136 10.78 -17.53 12.98
N GLU A 137 11.46 -18.65 13.27
CA GLU A 137 11.20 -19.44 14.49
C GLU A 137 11.64 -18.70 15.75
N GLU A 138 12.79 -18.03 15.69
CA GLU A 138 13.29 -17.20 16.78
C GLU A 138 12.38 -16.01 17.04
N LEU A 139 11.94 -15.35 15.98
CA LEU A 139 11.01 -14.23 16.09
C LEU A 139 9.64 -14.66 16.63
N GLN A 140 9.14 -15.84 16.22
CA GLN A 140 7.90 -16.38 16.79
C GLN A 140 8.04 -16.61 18.29
N ALA A 141 9.17 -17.16 18.74
CA ALA A 141 9.42 -17.36 20.17
C ALA A 141 9.46 -16.02 20.95
N CYS A 142 9.97 -14.94 20.35
CA CYS A 142 9.89 -13.59 20.95
C CYS A 142 8.43 -13.12 21.07
N CYS A 143 7.65 -13.26 20.00
CA CYS A 143 6.22 -12.90 20.02
C CYS A 143 5.45 -13.70 21.10
N ASP A 144 5.71 -15.00 21.19
CA ASP A 144 5.08 -15.87 22.20
C ASP A 144 5.46 -15.45 23.62
N ALA A 145 6.72 -15.05 23.86
CA ALA A 145 7.19 -14.56 25.16
C ALA A 145 6.51 -13.25 25.57
N ALA A 146 6.27 -12.34 24.61
CA ALA A 146 5.61 -11.06 24.83
C ALA A 146 4.05 -11.19 25.00
N SER A 147 3.47 -12.36 24.77
CA SER A 147 2.02 -12.59 24.75
C SER A 147 1.29 -12.22 26.05
N HIS A 148 1.99 -12.13 27.18
CA HIS A 148 1.46 -11.69 28.48
C HIS A 148 1.18 -10.17 28.52
N LEU A 149 1.72 -9.38 27.59
CA LEU A 149 1.53 -7.93 27.45
C LEU A 149 0.46 -7.57 26.40
N GLY A 150 0.06 -8.53 25.56
CA GLY A 150 -0.89 -8.34 24.49
C GLY A 150 -0.58 -9.21 23.28
N VAL A 151 -1.16 -8.84 22.14
CA VAL A 151 -0.92 -9.53 20.89
C VAL A 151 0.37 -9.00 20.26
N ALA A 152 1.30 -9.89 19.90
CA ALA A 152 2.40 -9.62 18.99
C ALA A 152 2.52 -10.80 18.03
N GLU A 153 2.40 -10.57 16.73
CA GLU A 153 2.37 -11.63 15.71
C GLU A 153 3.18 -11.25 14.48
N ILE A 154 3.66 -12.26 13.76
CA ILE A 154 4.30 -12.06 12.45
C ILE A 154 3.23 -11.62 11.46
N ALA A 155 3.37 -10.38 10.97
CA ALA A 155 2.46 -9.74 10.05
C ALA A 155 2.89 -9.86 8.58
N ASN A 156 4.20 -9.71 8.28
CA ASN A 156 4.71 -9.74 6.92
C ASN A 156 6.03 -10.53 6.82
N LEU A 157 6.16 -11.30 5.75
CA LEU A 157 7.40 -11.93 5.31
C LEU A 157 7.86 -11.22 4.02
N ASN A 158 8.56 -10.09 4.16
CA ASN A 158 8.85 -9.21 3.03
C ASN A 158 9.94 -9.75 2.10
N CYS A 159 11.02 -10.20 2.68
CA CYS A 159 12.13 -10.82 1.94
C CYS A 159 13.03 -11.62 2.91
N PRO A 160 13.97 -12.44 2.40
CA PRO A 160 14.97 -13.04 3.24
C PRO A 160 15.68 -11.99 4.11
N GLY A 161 15.65 -12.18 5.44
CA GLY A 161 16.27 -11.26 6.40
C GLY A 161 15.41 -10.05 6.82
N GLN A 162 14.15 -9.92 6.36
CA GLN A 162 13.22 -8.91 6.87
C GLN A 162 11.83 -9.50 7.12
N ILE A 163 11.42 -9.52 8.37
CA ILE A 163 10.10 -9.93 8.83
C ILE A 163 9.49 -8.75 9.59
N VAL A 164 8.19 -8.52 9.44
CA VAL A 164 7.48 -7.49 10.20
C VAL A 164 6.56 -8.16 11.21
N ILE A 165 6.61 -7.68 12.44
CA ILE A 165 5.64 -8.02 13.48
C ILE A 165 4.67 -6.86 13.69
N GLY A 166 3.50 -7.16 14.21
CA GLY A 166 2.49 -6.17 14.55
C GLY A 166 1.57 -6.66 15.64
N GLY A 167 0.98 -5.72 16.37
CA GLY A 167 0.09 -6.03 17.47
C GLY A 167 -0.13 -4.89 18.44
N ASP A 168 -0.41 -5.21 19.70
CA ASP A 168 -0.51 -4.24 20.77
C ASP A 168 0.86 -3.58 21.02
N ALA A 169 0.89 -2.25 21.16
CA ALA A 169 2.15 -1.50 21.21
C ALA A 169 3.12 -2.02 22.27
N LEU A 170 2.64 -2.30 23.49
CA LEU A 170 3.48 -2.82 24.59
C LEU A 170 4.10 -4.19 24.27
N ALA A 171 3.35 -5.06 23.59
CA ALA A 171 3.85 -6.40 23.25
C ALA A 171 4.83 -6.38 22.06
N VAL A 172 4.71 -5.39 21.16
CA VAL A 172 5.63 -5.21 20.03
C VAL A 172 6.92 -4.52 20.47
N GLU A 173 6.87 -3.67 21.50
CA GLU A 173 8.04 -2.94 22.03
C GLU A 173 8.92 -3.80 22.94
N GLU A 174 8.39 -4.86 23.60
CA GLU A 174 9.12 -5.83 24.41
C GLU A 174 10.07 -6.69 23.55
#